data_a21240a48e261f69da6b3aa8f3331ea4
#
_entry.id   a21240a48e261f69da6b3aa8f3331ea4
#
_cell.length_a   1.000
_cell.length_b   1.000
_cell.length_c   1.000
_cell.angle_alpha   90.00
_cell.angle_beta   90.00
_cell.angle_gamma   90.00
#
_symmetry.space_group_name_H-M   'P 1'
#
loop_
_entity.id
_entity.type
_entity.pdbx_description
1 polymer ?
#
loop_
_entity_poly.entity_id
_entity_poly.type
_entity_poly.pdbx_seq_one_letter_code
_entity_poly.pdbx_strand_id
1 'polypeptide(L)'
;MLEGMTRSSILERDLFTLFEQTADAAYTVTDAGEICSWNTAAVRLFGYSEQEVLHRNIDDVFEARDALGTSALAGGLAAATRHRDGKSGIENFDLEVRKRDGSRIWISVSTIVFESQRTGRRLFVRLAHDVSHRRHKEELLDQVTQIARQLVAVTEVVSEHAPVELLSDQERRILTLFAEGSTPGTIAERLNISGQTLRNHLHHINRKLRTHNRLEAVTHAQRRGLIG
;
A
#
# COMPACT_ATOMS: atom_id res chain seq x y z
N MET A 1 27.20 -7.27 -38.68
CA MET A 1 27.73 -7.11 -37.29
C MET A 1 26.56 -7.01 -36.32
N LEU A 2 25.74 -8.05 -36.23
CA LEU A 2 24.52 -8.16 -35.36
C LEU A 2 24.47 -9.50 -34.62
N GLU A 3 25.60 -10.19 -34.51
CA GLU A 3 25.72 -11.48 -33.81
C GLU A 3 26.40 -11.24 -32.45
N GLY A 4 25.59 -11.03 -31.42
CA GLY A 4 26.07 -10.91 -30.04
C GLY A 4 25.05 -10.41 -29.04
N MET A 5 23.84 -10.08 -29.47
CA MET A 5 22.77 -9.79 -28.53
C MET A 5 22.09 -11.10 -28.11
N THR A 6 22.36 -11.56 -26.91
CA THR A 6 21.68 -12.70 -26.32
C THR A 6 20.17 -12.42 -26.25
N ARG A 7 19.32 -13.46 -26.45
CA ARG A 7 17.85 -13.42 -26.34
C ARG A 7 17.38 -12.66 -25.06
N SER A 8 18.17 -12.71 -24.00
CA SER A 8 17.91 -12.05 -22.73
C SER A 8 18.00 -10.52 -22.80
N SER A 9 18.98 -9.96 -23.54
CA SER A 9 19.13 -8.51 -23.69
C SER A 9 18.03 -7.88 -24.58
N ILE A 10 17.48 -8.66 -25.49
CA ILE A 10 16.34 -8.27 -26.32
C ILE A 10 15.08 -8.23 -25.42
N LEU A 11 14.85 -9.24 -24.62
CA LEU A 11 13.72 -9.31 -23.68
C LEU A 11 13.71 -8.17 -22.65
N GLU A 12 14.87 -7.81 -22.08
CA GLU A 12 14.98 -6.68 -21.16
C GLU A 12 14.62 -5.35 -21.84
N ARG A 13 15.14 -5.12 -23.04
CA ARG A 13 14.88 -3.92 -23.83
C ARG A 13 13.41 -3.81 -24.24
N ASP A 14 12.82 -4.94 -24.64
CA ASP A 14 11.41 -5.00 -25.04
C ASP A 14 10.49 -4.77 -23.83
N LEU A 15 10.81 -5.27 -22.65
CA LEU A 15 10.08 -5.01 -21.41
C LEU A 15 10.09 -3.53 -21.04
N PHE A 16 11.24 -2.86 -21.06
CA PHE A 16 11.31 -1.43 -20.80
C PHE A 16 10.51 -0.62 -21.83
N THR A 17 10.59 -1.00 -23.11
CA THR A 17 9.80 -0.36 -24.17
C THR A 17 8.30 -0.54 -23.95
N LEU A 18 7.86 -1.70 -23.49
CA LEU A 18 6.46 -1.96 -23.15
C LEU A 18 6.00 -1.10 -21.97
N PHE A 19 6.82 -0.95 -20.94
CA PHE A 19 6.50 -0.09 -19.81
C PHE A 19 6.44 1.40 -20.17
N GLU A 20 7.25 1.85 -21.14
CA GLU A 20 7.15 3.21 -21.68
C GLU A 20 5.81 3.49 -22.36
N GLN A 21 5.16 2.47 -22.91
CA GLN A 21 3.91 2.59 -23.66
C GLN A 21 2.67 2.42 -22.77
N THR A 22 2.83 2.12 -21.46
CA THR A 22 1.67 1.96 -20.58
C THR A 22 1.01 3.31 -20.26
N ALA A 23 -0.30 3.29 -20.08
CA ALA A 23 -1.05 4.44 -19.59
C ALA A 23 -0.76 4.71 -18.10
N ASP A 24 -0.40 3.66 -17.35
CA ASP A 24 -0.07 3.74 -15.94
C ASP A 24 1.36 4.25 -15.72
N ALA A 25 1.57 4.95 -14.61
CA ALA A 25 2.90 5.35 -14.20
C ALA A 25 3.75 4.11 -13.90
N ALA A 26 4.79 3.89 -14.71
CA ALA A 26 5.70 2.78 -14.56
C ALA A 26 7.10 3.27 -14.21
N TYR A 27 7.70 2.65 -13.21
CA TYR A 27 9.07 2.91 -12.82
C TYR A 27 9.74 1.65 -12.27
N THR A 28 11.06 1.61 -12.37
CA THR A 28 11.83 0.46 -11.93
C THR A 28 12.80 0.88 -10.83
N VAL A 29 12.90 0.07 -9.79
CA VAL A 29 13.88 0.28 -8.71
C VAL A 29 14.71 -0.98 -8.47
N THR A 30 15.91 -0.79 -7.96
CA THR A 30 16.77 -1.87 -7.46
C THR A 30 16.31 -2.36 -6.08
N ASP A 31 16.91 -3.40 -5.57
CA ASP A 31 16.75 -3.88 -4.19
C ASP A 31 17.17 -2.86 -3.13
N ALA A 32 18.08 -1.94 -3.49
CA ALA A 32 18.47 -0.79 -2.66
C ALA A 32 17.52 0.41 -2.77
N GLY A 33 16.44 0.33 -3.58
CA GLY A 33 15.51 1.41 -3.80
C GLY A 33 15.99 2.48 -4.81
N GLU A 34 17.08 2.26 -5.52
CA GLU A 34 17.57 3.18 -6.55
C GLU A 34 16.69 3.12 -7.80
N ILE A 35 16.23 4.26 -8.30
CA ILE A 35 15.38 4.38 -9.49
C ILE A 35 16.22 4.16 -10.75
N CYS A 36 15.83 3.19 -11.59
CA CYS A 36 16.50 2.81 -12.82
C CYS A 36 15.75 3.23 -14.08
N SER A 37 14.43 3.42 -14.02
CA SER A 37 13.61 3.90 -15.15
C SER A 37 12.40 4.66 -14.63
N TRP A 38 11.86 5.54 -15.51
CA TRP A 38 10.76 6.42 -15.16
C TRP A 38 10.00 6.81 -16.45
N ASN A 39 8.83 6.22 -16.67
CA ASN A 39 8.11 6.45 -17.93
C ASN A 39 7.39 7.81 -17.99
N THR A 40 6.92 8.16 -19.16
CA THR A 40 6.19 9.41 -19.42
C THR A 40 4.92 9.54 -18.56
N ALA A 41 4.23 8.44 -18.26
CA ALA A 41 3.06 8.48 -17.38
C ALA A 41 3.44 8.77 -15.92
N ALA A 42 4.59 8.30 -15.46
CA ALA A 42 5.13 8.64 -14.14
C ALA A 42 5.50 10.13 -14.06
N VAL A 43 6.09 10.71 -15.14
CA VAL A 43 6.31 12.15 -15.21
C VAL A 43 5.01 12.93 -15.04
N ARG A 44 3.94 12.52 -15.73
CA ARG A 44 2.63 13.19 -15.62
C ARG A 44 2.01 13.04 -14.24
N LEU A 45 2.10 11.85 -13.64
CA LEU A 45 1.46 11.56 -12.36
C LEU A 45 2.17 12.26 -11.20
N PHE A 46 3.51 12.14 -11.13
CA PHE A 46 4.29 12.59 -9.99
C PHE A 46 4.91 13.99 -10.18
N GLY A 47 4.99 14.47 -11.43
CA GLY A 47 5.54 15.79 -11.76
C GLY A 47 7.07 15.86 -11.84
N TYR A 48 7.78 14.79 -11.47
CA TYR A 48 9.23 14.71 -11.63
C TYR A 48 9.59 14.27 -13.03
N SER A 49 10.59 14.92 -13.65
CA SER A 49 11.21 14.40 -14.87
C SER A 49 12.09 13.19 -14.59
N GLU A 50 12.31 12.36 -15.58
CA GLU A 50 13.21 11.21 -15.47
C GLU A 50 14.59 11.61 -14.96
N GLN A 51 15.17 12.69 -15.52
CA GLN A 51 16.50 13.20 -15.13
C GLN A 51 16.60 13.64 -13.68
N GLU A 52 15.50 14.08 -13.06
CA GLU A 52 15.47 14.51 -11.66
C GLU A 52 15.46 13.32 -10.69
N VAL A 53 15.02 12.15 -11.12
CA VAL A 53 14.81 10.99 -10.24
C VAL A 53 15.75 9.83 -10.49
N LEU A 54 16.30 9.67 -11.69
CA LEU A 54 17.24 8.58 -12.00
C LEU A 54 18.39 8.58 -11.00
N HIS A 55 18.76 7.38 -10.57
CA HIS A 55 19.83 7.11 -9.60
C HIS A 55 19.58 7.65 -8.17
N ARG A 56 18.40 8.22 -7.91
CA ARG A 56 18.00 8.61 -6.55
C ARG A 56 17.26 7.47 -5.86
N ASN A 57 17.28 7.49 -4.53
CA ASN A 57 16.47 6.57 -3.76
C ASN A 57 14.99 6.97 -3.83
N ILE A 58 14.11 6.02 -4.10
CA ILE A 58 12.69 6.24 -4.22
C ILE A 58 12.05 6.76 -2.93
N ASP A 59 12.60 6.40 -1.77
CA ASP A 59 12.12 6.87 -0.47
C ASP A 59 12.34 8.38 -0.31
N ASP A 60 13.50 8.88 -0.81
CA ASP A 60 13.82 10.32 -0.79
C ASP A 60 12.97 11.13 -1.77
N VAL A 61 12.51 10.50 -2.86
CA VAL A 61 11.68 11.15 -3.88
C VAL A 61 10.23 11.23 -3.43
N PHE A 62 9.69 10.14 -2.91
CA PHE A 62 8.26 10.03 -2.62
C PHE A 62 7.87 10.39 -1.20
N GLU A 63 8.80 10.30 -0.24
CA GLU A 63 8.48 10.41 1.19
C GLU A 63 7.19 9.64 1.52
N ALA A 64 7.13 8.41 1.01
CA ALA A 64 5.91 7.62 1.00
C ALA A 64 5.50 7.20 2.41
N ARG A 65 4.19 7.23 2.65
CA ARG A 65 3.57 6.78 3.89
C ARG A 65 2.50 5.75 3.58
N ASP A 66 2.42 4.73 4.43
CA ASP A 66 1.30 3.80 4.41
C ASP A 66 0.08 4.37 5.17
N ALA A 67 -1.02 3.66 5.17
CA ALA A 67 -2.23 4.04 5.90
C ALA A 67 -2.00 4.17 7.43
N LEU A 68 -0.85 3.76 7.94
CA LEU A 68 -0.44 3.87 9.35
C LEU A 68 0.51 5.06 9.58
N GLY A 69 0.83 5.84 8.53
CA GLY A 69 1.78 6.95 8.58
C GLY A 69 3.24 6.53 8.71
N THR A 70 3.54 5.23 8.55
CA THR A 70 4.90 4.68 8.62
C THR A 70 5.55 4.80 7.24
N SER A 71 6.87 5.03 7.20
CA SER A 71 7.63 5.00 5.93
C SER A 71 7.41 3.66 5.23
N ALA A 72 6.70 3.70 4.11
CA ALA A 72 6.08 2.51 3.54
C ALA A 72 6.98 1.75 2.58
N LEU A 73 8.02 2.40 2.04
CA LEU A 73 8.80 1.83 0.95
C LEU A 73 9.88 0.87 1.44
N ALA A 74 10.50 1.13 2.58
CA ALA A 74 11.43 0.19 3.21
C ALA A 74 10.76 -1.13 3.61
N GLY A 75 9.48 -1.07 4.05
CA GLY A 75 8.68 -2.27 4.36
C GLY A 75 8.16 -3.00 3.12
N GLY A 76 7.75 -2.26 2.08
CA GLY A 76 7.20 -2.83 0.83
C GLY A 76 8.25 -3.56 -0.01
N LEU A 77 9.47 -3.03 -0.07
CA LEU A 77 10.59 -3.69 -0.75
C LEU A 77 11.02 -4.96 0.00
N ALA A 78 11.10 -4.90 1.33
CA ALA A 78 11.42 -6.06 2.16
C ALA A 78 10.30 -7.13 2.16
N ALA A 79 9.04 -6.75 1.95
CA ALA A 79 7.95 -7.70 1.77
C ALA A 79 8.03 -8.41 0.41
N ALA A 80 8.35 -7.66 -0.65
CA ALA A 80 8.54 -8.23 -2.00
C ALA A 80 9.73 -9.19 -2.07
N THR A 81 10.79 -8.96 -1.26
CA THR A 81 11.97 -9.83 -1.20
C THR A 81 11.75 -11.10 -0.36
N ARG A 82 10.79 -11.10 0.57
CA ARG A 82 10.50 -12.25 1.45
C ARG A 82 9.63 -13.33 0.80
N HIS A 83 8.97 -13.06 -0.32
CA HIS A 83 8.21 -14.08 -1.07
C HIS A 83 9.15 -15.01 -1.87
N ARG A 84 9.91 -15.82 -1.14
CA ARG A 84 10.87 -16.81 -1.70
C ARG A 84 10.24 -18.14 -2.10
N ASP A 85 8.98 -18.38 -1.80
CA ASP A 85 8.35 -19.69 -1.90
C ASP A 85 7.32 -19.83 -3.04
N GLY A 86 7.62 -19.30 -4.23
CA GLY A 86 6.98 -19.72 -5.48
C GLY A 86 5.45 -19.61 -5.59
N LYS A 87 4.76 -19.02 -4.62
CA LYS A 87 3.32 -18.76 -4.68
C LYS A 87 3.05 -17.28 -4.92
N SER A 88 2.86 -17.00 -6.18
CA SER A 88 1.90 -16.09 -6.78
C SER A 88 1.66 -14.73 -6.14
N GLY A 89 2.14 -13.68 -6.82
CA GLY A 89 1.52 -12.36 -6.83
C GLY A 89 1.92 -11.49 -5.64
N ILE A 90 2.74 -10.48 -5.95
CA ILE A 90 2.90 -9.35 -5.02
C ILE A 90 1.56 -8.64 -5.02
N GLU A 91 0.91 -8.60 -3.85
CA GLU A 91 -0.37 -7.90 -3.70
C GLU A 91 -0.20 -6.41 -3.96
N ASN A 92 -1.21 -5.80 -4.56
CA ASN A 92 -1.27 -4.36 -4.70
C ASN A 92 -1.35 -3.70 -3.33
N PHE A 93 -0.67 -2.60 -3.17
CA PHE A 93 -0.72 -1.81 -1.93
C PHE A 93 -0.90 -0.34 -2.23
N ASP A 94 -1.64 0.32 -1.36
CA ASP A 94 -1.90 1.74 -1.48
C ASP A 94 -0.92 2.53 -0.62
N LEU A 95 -0.36 3.59 -1.19
CA LEU A 95 0.56 4.52 -0.55
C LEU A 95 0.13 5.96 -0.76
N GLU A 96 0.36 6.79 0.25
CA GLU A 96 0.36 8.23 0.08
C GLU A 96 1.77 8.70 -0.26
N VAL A 97 1.94 9.36 -1.39
CA VAL A 97 3.23 9.85 -1.88
C VAL A 97 3.22 11.35 -2.10
N ARG A 98 4.39 11.97 -1.98
CA ARG A 98 4.57 13.38 -2.27
C ARG A 98 4.93 13.58 -3.74
N LYS A 99 4.23 14.48 -4.41
CA LYS A 99 4.54 14.95 -5.76
C LYS A 99 5.61 16.04 -5.73
N ARG A 100 6.15 16.35 -6.92
CA ARG A 100 7.15 17.42 -7.08
C ARG A 100 6.65 18.80 -6.62
N ASP A 101 5.37 19.10 -6.80
CA ASP A 101 4.74 20.35 -6.38
C ASP A 101 4.45 20.43 -4.86
N GLY A 102 4.83 19.39 -4.12
CA GLY A 102 4.60 19.27 -2.68
C GLY A 102 3.24 18.72 -2.30
N SER A 103 2.29 18.60 -3.23
CA SER A 103 1.00 17.96 -2.98
C SER A 103 1.16 16.47 -2.71
N ARG A 104 0.19 15.86 -2.03
CA ARG A 104 0.16 14.43 -1.75
C ARG A 104 -0.97 13.76 -2.50
N ILE A 105 -0.72 12.57 -3.00
CA ILE A 105 -1.70 11.74 -3.67
C ILE A 105 -1.63 10.31 -3.14
N TRP A 106 -2.77 9.63 -3.19
CA TRP A 106 -2.83 8.20 -2.94
C TRP A 106 -2.64 7.44 -4.25
N ILE A 107 -1.70 6.52 -4.25
CA ILE A 107 -1.45 5.63 -5.39
C ILE A 107 -1.66 4.18 -4.98
N SER A 108 -2.19 3.39 -5.90
CA SER A 108 -2.16 1.92 -5.79
C SER A 108 -0.99 1.40 -6.61
N VAL A 109 -0.16 0.58 -6.00
CA VAL A 109 1.08 0.07 -6.61
C VAL A 109 1.02 -1.43 -6.78
N SER A 110 1.21 -1.89 -8.02
CA SER A 110 1.49 -3.28 -8.38
C SER A 110 2.99 -3.43 -8.59
N THR A 111 3.58 -4.53 -8.11
CA THR A 111 5.01 -4.79 -8.29
C THR A 111 5.24 -6.09 -9.03
N ILE A 112 6.10 -6.05 -10.04
CA ILE A 112 6.59 -7.22 -10.77
C ILE A 112 8.07 -7.35 -10.45
N VAL A 113 8.52 -8.52 -10.00
CA VAL A 113 9.94 -8.78 -9.75
C VAL A 113 10.55 -9.38 -11.01
N PHE A 114 11.61 -8.76 -11.46
CA PHE A 114 12.40 -9.21 -12.59
C PHE A 114 13.84 -9.44 -12.16
N GLU A 115 14.41 -10.58 -12.51
CA GLU A 115 15.83 -10.86 -12.29
C GLU A 115 16.57 -10.74 -13.61
N SER A 116 17.48 -9.77 -13.71
CA SER A 116 18.31 -9.58 -14.89
C SER A 116 19.27 -10.76 -15.04
N GLN A 117 19.09 -11.57 -16.09
CA GLN A 117 19.99 -12.70 -16.37
C GLN A 117 21.43 -12.26 -16.71
N ARG A 118 21.59 -11.01 -17.12
CA ARG A 118 22.90 -10.44 -17.47
C ARG A 118 23.72 -10.04 -16.24
N THR A 119 23.06 -9.49 -15.22
CA THR A 119 23.74 -8.91 -14.05
C THR A 119 23.44 -9.68 -12.76
N GLY A 120 22.50 -10.62 -12.77
CA GLY A 120 21.99 -11.28 -11.56
C GLY A 120 21.28 -10.34 -10.58
N ARG A 121 21.06 -9.07 -10.96
CA ARG A 121 20.38 -8.10 -10.11
C ARG A 121 18.90 -8.22 -10.21
N ARG A 122 18.22 -8.08 -9.09
CA ARG A 122 16.77 -7.97 -9.04
C ARG A 122 16.33 -6.55 -9.30
N LEU A 123 15.34 -6.41 -10.17
CA LEU A 123 14.68 -5.16 -10.48
C LEU A 123 13.20 -5.31 -10.13
N PHE A 124 12.64 -4.28 -9.53
CA PHE A 124 11.24 -4.21 -9.16
C PHE A 124 10.57 -3.21 -10.08
N VAL A 125 9.81 -3.71 -11.04
CA VAL A 125 8.97 -2.90 -11.90
C VAL A 125 7.70 -2.60 -11.14
N ARG A 126 7.39 -1.33 -10.97
CA ARG A 126 6.21 -0.84 -10.26
C ARG A 126 5.28 -0.13 -11.23
N LEU A 127 4.02 -0.52 -11.20
CA LEU A 127 2.94 0.14 -11.89
C LEU A 127 2.10 0.86 -10.84
N ALA A 128 1.95 2.17 -11.01
CA ALA A 128 1.22 3.00 -10.06
C ALA A 128 0.12 3.77 -10.76
N HIS A 129 -1.05 3.82 -10.15
CA HIS A 129 -2.16 4.66 -10.60
C HIS A 129 -2.77 5.43 -9.42
N ASP A 130 -3.26 6.62 -9.74
CA ASP A 130 -3.89 7.51 -8.77
C ASP A 130 -5.23 6.94 -8.29
N VAL A 131 -5.36 6.76 -6.98
CA VAL A 131 -6.58 6.30 -6.32
C VAL A 131 -7.17 7.36 -5.39
N SER A 132 -6.66 8.59 -5.43
CA SER A 132 -7.10 9.69 -4.56
C SER A 132 -8.59 9.97 -4.71
N HIS A 133 -9.09 9.97 -5.95
CA HIS A 133 -10.50 10.21 -6.22
C HIS A 133 -11.39 9.10 -5.64
N ARG A 134 -10.98 7.84 -5.78
CA ARG A 134 -11.70 6.70 -5.21
C ARG A 134 -11.76 6.81 -3.69
N ARG A 135 -10.63 7.10 -3.05
CA ARG A 135 -10.55 7.28 -1.60
C ARG A 135 -11.37 8.46 -1.10
N HIS A 136 -11.27 9.60 -1.77
CA HIS A 136 -12.07 10.77 -1.41
C HIS A 136 -13.57 10.51 -1.52
N LYS A 137 -14.00 9.77 -2.54
CA LYS A 137 -15.39 9.35 -2.67
C LYS A 137 -15.83 8.42 -1.53
N GLU A 138 -14.98 7.46 -1.15
CA GLU A 138 -15.24 6.56 -0.01
C GLU A 138 -15.35 7.36 1.30
N GLU A 139 -14.43 8.31 1.54
CA GLU A 139 -14.47 9.19 2.71
C GLU A 139 -15.74 10.06 2.76
N LEU A 140 -16.15 10.63 1.63
CA LEU A 140 -17.40 11.41 1.53
C LEU A 140 -18.63 10.55 1.81
N LEU A 141 -18.69 9.32 1.29
CA LEU A 141 -19.78 8.40 1.56
C LEU A 141 -19.83 8.01 3.04
N ASP A 142 -18.69 7.80 3.66
CA ASP A 142 -18.59 7.52 5.10
C ASP A 142 -19.07 8.73 5.92
N GLN A 143 -18.68 9.95 5.53
CA GLN A 143 -19.14 11.19 6.18
C GLN A 143 -20.65 11.38 6.04
N VAL A 144 -21.21 11.20 4.84
CA VAL A 144 -22.66 11.30 4.60
C VAL A 144 -23.41 10.26 5.43
N THR A 145 -22.91 9.03 5.48
CA THR A 145 -23.48 7.95 6.29
C THR A 145 -23.43 8.31 7.78
N GLN A 146 -22.36 8.91 8.23
CA GLN A 146 -22.21 9.35 9.62
C GLN A 146 -23.18 10.47 9.97
N ILE A 147 -23.33 11.46 9.09
CA ILE A 147 -24.29 12.57 9.27
C ILE A 147 -25.72 12.02 9.28
N ALA A 148 -26.06 11.10 8.36
CA ALA A 148 -27.37 10.47 8.33
C ALA A 148 -27.66 9.70 9.62
N ARG A 149 -26.69 8.97 10.17
CA ARG A 149 -26.83 8.28 11.47
C ARG A 149 -27.02 9.26 12.63
N GLN A 150 -26.33 10.40 12.62
CA GLN A 150 -26.49 11.44 13.63
C GLN A 150 -27.88 12.07 13.56
N LEU A 151 -28.42 12.34 12.37
CA LEU A 151 -29.75 12.87 12.19
C LEU A 151 -30.85 11.90 12.67
N VAL A 152 -30.68 10.60 12.39
CA VAL A 152 -31.58 9.55 12.91
C VAL A 152 -31.52 9.48 14.42
N ALA A 153 -30.31 9.56 15.01
CA ALA A 153 -30.14 9.54 16.47
C ALA A 153 -30.76 10.74 17.19
N VAL A 154 -30.85 11.90 16.52
CA VAL A 154 -31.52 13.09 17.06
C VAL A 154 -33.05 12.95 16.98
N THR A 155 -33.56 12.14 16.04
CA THR A 155 -35.01 11.91 15.87
C THR A 155 -35.53 10.77 16.76
N GLU A 156 -34.64 9.88 17.21
CA GLU A 156 -34.98 8.78 18.15
C GLU A 156 -34.35 9.03 19.52
N VAL A 157 -34.97 9.90 20.32
CA VAL A 157 -34.76 9.97 21.78
C VAL A 157 -35.48 8.80 22.45
N VAL A 158 -35.48 7.63 21.85
CA VAL A 158 -35.80 6.34 22.51
C VAL A 158 -35.25 5.20 21.64
N SER A 159 -34.03 4.79 21.79
CA SER A 159 -33.64 3.37 21.83
C SER A 159 -32.10 3.26 21.94
N GLU A 160 -31.66 2.81 23.08
CA GLU A 160 -30.33 2.22 23.27
C GLU A 160 -30.16 1.04 22.32
N HIS A 161 -29.07 0.99 21.60
CA HIS A 161 -28.52 -0.05 20.71
C HIS A 161 -28.49 0.32 19.23
N ALA A 162 -27.53 1.20 18.85
CA ALA A 162 -27.08 1.26 17.46
C ALA A 162 -26.17 0.04 17.17
N PRO A 163 -26.38 -0.71 16.06
CA PRO A 163 -25.51 -1.83 15.71
C PRO A 163 -24.12 -1.31 15.39
N VAL A 164 -23.17 -1.64 16.23
CA VAL A 164 -21.73 -1.55 15.94
C VAL A 164 -21.50 -2.44 14.72
N GLU A 165 -20.91 -1.93 13.63
CA GLU A 165 -20.41 -2.80 12.57
C GLU A 165 -19.53 -3.85 13.23
N LEU A 166 -20.01 -5.09 13.26
CA LEU A 166 -19.34 -6.16 13.98
C LEU A 166 -17.97 -6.40 13.35
N LEU A 167 -16.93 -6.36 14.18
CA LEU A 167 -15.62 -6.82 13.76
C LEU A 167 -15.75 -8.28 13.31
N SER A 168 -15.14 -8.62 12.18
CA SER A 168 -15.01 -10.02 11.79
C SER A 168 -14.17 -10.78 12.82
N ASP A 169 -14.28 -12.10 12.87
CA ASP A 169 -13.49 -12.93 13.77
C ASP A 169 -11.99 -12.74 13.55
N GLN A 170 -11.58 -12.53 12.30
CA GLN A 170 -10.20 -12.24 11.94
C GLN A 170 -9.73 -10.88 12.50
N GLU A 171 -10.56 -9.84 12.35
CA GLU A 171 -10.27 -8.49 12.86
C GLU A 171 -10.21 -8.47 14.40
N ARG A 172 -11.07 -9.22 15.05
CA ARG A 172 -11.06 -9.39 16.51
C ARG A 172 -9.79 -10.10 16.97
N ARG A 173 -9.40 -11.19 16.30
CA ARG A 173 -8.14 -11.91 16.58
C ARG A 173 -6.92 -11.01 16.43
N ILE A 174 -6.88 -10.19 15.38
CA ILE A 174 -5.78 -9.25 15.15
C ILE A 174 -5.68 -8.25 16.31
N LEU A 175 -6.80 -7.65 16.73
CA LEU A 175 -6.82 -6.71 17.86
C LEU A 175 -6.41 -7.36 19.18
N THR A 176 -6.86 -8.58 19.45
CA THR A 176 -6.46 -9.33 20.65
C THR A 176 -4.95 -9.56 20.69
N LEU A 177 -4.35 -9.98 19.57
CA LEU A 177 -2.90 -10.16 19.50
C LEU A 177 -2.11 -8.85 19.69
N PHE A 178 -2.65 -7.73 19.22
CA PHE A 178 -2.06 -6.41 19.50
C PHE A 178 -2.22 -6.02 20.97
N ALA A 179 -3.35 -6.32 21.60
CA ALA A 179 -3.57 -6.10 23.03
C ALA A 179 -2.60 -6.91 23.89
N GLU A 180 -2.23 -8.12 23.45
CA GLU A 180 -1.20 -8.97 24.05
C GLU A 180 0.24 -8.46 23.83
N GLY A 181 0.43 -7.36 23.11
CA GLY A 181 1.75 -6.79 22.82
C GLY A 181 2.49 -7.43 21.64
N SER A 182 1.83 -8.27 20.84
CA SER A 182 2.45 -8.91 19.69
C SER A 182 2.86 -7.88 18.64
N THR A 183 4.02 -8.09 18.00
CA THR A 183 4.47 -7.23 16.90
C THR A 183 3.71 -7.54 15.60
N PRO A 184 3.62 -6.60 14.65
CA PRO A 184 2.97 -6.86 13.36
C PRO A 184 3.55 -8.08 12.62
N GLY A 185 4.87 -8.30 12.69
CA GLY A 185 5.53 -9.45 12.08
C GLY A 185 5.05 -10.76 12.70
N THR A 186 5.04 -10.84 14.04
CA THR A 186 4.59 -12.00 14.79
C THR A 186 3.10 -12.31 14.52
N ILE A 187 2.27 -11.27 14.40
CA ILE A 187 0.83 -11.45 14.10
C ILE A 187 0.65 -12.02 12.70
N ALA A 188 1.37 -11.47 11.70
CA ALA A 188 1.30 -11.96 10.33
C ALA A 188 1.71 -13.44 10.24
N GLU A 189 2.79 -13.85 10.94
CA GLU A 189 3.24 -15.23 11.02
C GLU A 189 2.20 -16.14 11.71
N ARG A 190 1.70 -15.74 12.89
CA ARG A 190 0.71 -16.54 13.66
C ARG A 190 -0.60 -16.74 12.92
N LEU A 191 -1.02 -15.76 12.12
CA LEU A 191 -2.27 -15.82 11.34
C LEU A 191 -2.06 -16.33 9.92
N ASN A 192 -0.81 -16.66 9.55
CA ASN A 192 -0.42 -17.10 8.20
C ASN A 192 -0.91 -16.15 7.09
N ILE A 193 -0.73 -14.84 7.31
CA ILE A 193 -1.08 -13.78 6.36
C ILE A 193 0.15 -12.93 6.03
N SER A 194 0.12 -12.24 4.90
CA SER A 194 1.17 -11.28 4.55
C SER A 194 1.12 -10.05 5.47
N GLY A 195 2.25 -9.37 5.65
CA GLY A 195 2.29 -8.09 6.36
C GLY A 195 1.39 -7.04 5.69
N GLN A 196 1.19 -7.16 4.37
CA GLN A 196 0.29 -6.30 3.62
C GLN A 196 -1.18 -6.60 3.95
N THR A 197 -1.55 -7.87 3.99
CA THR A 197 -2.89 -8.30 4.40
C THR A 197 -3.22 -7.82 5.82
N LEU A 198 -2.24 -7.88 6.72
CA LEU A 198 -2.41 -7.34 8.07
C LEU A 198 -2.67 -5.83 8.06
N ARG A 199 -1.93 -5.05 7.24
CA ARG A 199 -2.18 -3.60 7.09
C ARG A 199 -3.58 -3.30 6.56
N ASN A 200 -4.05 -4.08 5.58
CA ASN A 200 -5.40 -3.95 5.05
C ASN A 200 -6.45 -4.22 6.14
N HIS A 201 -6.27 -5.26 6.94
CA HIS A 201 -7.15 -5.52 8.09
C HIS A 201 -7.15 -4.36 9.08
N LEU A 202 -5.98 -3.81 9.44
CA LEU A 202 -5.89 -2.67 10.35
C LEU A 202 -6.60 -1.42 9.79
N HIS A 203 -6.50 -1.20 8.48
CA HIS A 203 -7.25 -0.11 7.85
C HIS A 203 -8.77 -0.32 8.00
N HIS A 204 -9.27 -1.52 7.75
CA HIS A 204 -10.69 -1.87 7.93
C HIS A 204 -11.12 -1.76 9.39
N ILE A 205 -10.30 -2.24 10.33
CA ILE A 205 -10.53 -2.12 11.78
C ILE A 205 -10.65 -0.64 12.19
N ASN A 206 -9.66 0.19 11.81
CA ASN A 206 -9.66 1.61 12.14
C ASN A 206 -10.92 2.30 11.60
N ARG A 207 -11.34 1.97 10.37
CA ARG A 207 -12.57 2.48 9.78
C ARG A 207 -13.81 2.07 10.59
N LYS A 208 -13.93 0.77 10.94
CA LYS A 208 -15.07 0.24 11.70
C LYS A 208 -15.15 0.80 13.11
N LEU A 209 -13.99 0.94 13.78
CA LEU A 209 -13.89 1.47 15.14
C LEU A 209 -13.80 2.99 15.19
N ARG A 210 -13.67 3.65 14.04
CA ARG A 210 -13.46 5.11 13.92
C ARG A 210 -12.23 5.59 14.70
N THR A 211 -11.13 4.89 14.52
CA THR A 211 -9.85 5.18 15.15
C THR A 211 -8.80 5.53 14.09
N HIS A 212 -7.75 6.27 14.51
CA HIS A 212 -6.73 6.76 13.59
C HIS A 212 -5.44 5.93 13.62
N ASN A 213 -5.29 5.09 14.62
CA ASN A 213 -4.12 4.24 14.77
C ASN A 213 -4.44 2.97 15.56
N ARG A 214 -3.52 2.01 15.50
CA ARG A 214 -3.69 0.69 16.12
C ARG A 214 -3.87 0.75 17.65
N LEU A 215 -3.17 1.67 18.32
CA LEU A 215 -3.23 1.78 19.78
C LEU A 215 -4.61 2.27 20.22
N GLU A 216 -5.13 3.25 19.50
CA GLU A 216 -6.48 3.76 19.70
C GLU A 216 -7.53 2.67 19.41
N ALA A 217 -7.34 1.87 18.34
CA ALA A 217 -8.22 0.78 17.99
C ALA A 217 -8.27 -0.30 19.10
N VAL A 218 -7.13 -0.69 19.63
CA VAL A 218 -7.03 -1.65 20.74
C VAL A 218 -7.72 -1.11 21.99
N THR A 219 -7.39 0.12 22.39
CA THR A 219 -7.99 0.76 23.58
C THR A 219 -9.51 0.90 23.43
N HIS A 220 -9.97 1.27 22.24
CA HIS A 220 -11.40 1.40 21.96
C HIS A 220 -12.12 0.05 22.02
N ALA A 221 -11.51 -1.00 21.43
CA ALA A 221 -12.08 -2.35 21.44
C ALA A 221 -12.15 -2.94 22.85
N GLN A 222 -11.13 -2.72 23.68
CA GLN A 222 -11.13 -3.16 25.10
C GLN A 222 -12.21 -2.44 25.92
N ARG A 223 -12.31 -1.10 25.78
CA ARG A 223 -13.33 -0.32 26.50
C ARG A 223 -14.76 -0.72 26.16
N ARG A 224 -14.99 -1.22 24.93
CA ARG A 224 -16.31 -1.70 24.48
C ARG A 224 -16.54 -3.20 24.69
N GLY A 225 -15.59 -3.91 25.27
CA GLY A 225 -15.69 -5.37 25.48
C GLY A 225 -15.71 -6.18 24.18
N LEU A 226 -15.18 -5.63 23.09
CA LEU A 226 -15.09 -6.32 21.78
C LEU A 226 -13.92 -7.32 21.77
N ILE A 227 -12.93 -7.10 22.60
CA ILE A 227 -11.79 -7.99 22.89
C ILE A 227 -11.56 -8.02 24.40
N GLY A 228 -11.05 -9.15 24.89
CA GLY A 228 -10.69 -9.37 26.31
C GLY A 228 -9.30 -8.83 26.63
#